data_1bc18c67090700e4bd497ac382a1f9dc
#
_entry.id   1bc18c67090700e4bd497ac382a1f9dc
#
_cell.length_a   1.000
_cell.length_b   1.000
_cell.length_c   1.000
_cell.angle_alpha   90.00
_cell.angle_beta   90.00
_cell.angle_gamma   90.00
#
_symmetry.space_group_name_H-M   'P 1'
#
loop_
_entity.id
_entity.type
_entity.pdbx_description
1 polymer ?
#
loop_
_entity_poly.entity_id
_entity_poly.type
_entity_poly.pdbx_seq_one_letter_code
_entity_poly.pdbx_strand_id
1 'polypeptide(L)'
;MTPKIFFFAVAASLIACSGTSTKEAAPVAEMPTIEKPAENKTEIPGSYKDISYPEFKYTAPFPADYRVKISDSITGYIQEDRTLPLIHFNIFFKDPFVADSISNEAAYELLSSMFRRGGSTKLSPQALDDSLEFVAASLAGAVGTFQSVIGIECMTKDFPAILSLAKDVFLSPAFDEKALEIQKANAAKAYEHRFDNPSGILAALDRFANYEPNPRLWNATADEFQKVSRDNLLKIATGRFHSGRIVFAVAGDFDRDSMETALREYFKEWPSNFQNKTEVPPIRLRNRPGIYLVDKDISQANISMSAPFVKRPHPDYYPAAVSSFILGGGSFSSRLMSRVRSDNGLAYSIYSTVDNDYRDTGLATIALQTKVESVAEALGLIREETQKLAKEGPTEAELEQAKKALIESLPRLFDSPASTMVLFAKGELLGKKDSHYIDYVNEINKVTAKQVKQMIARYFNPDSMTVSIVGPAEKLKALGTFTVIPLDSLDFRK
;
A
#
# COMPACT_ATOMS: atom_id res chain seq x y z
N MET A 1 5.37 38.37 30.22
CA MET A 1 5.92 37.30 31.08
C MET A 1 6.57 36.29 30.14
N THR A 2 7.89 36.32 30.07
CA THR A 2 8.74 35.50 29.21
C THR A 2 9.07 34.17 29.89
N PRO A 3 9.02 33.03 29.22
CA PRO A 3 9.54 31.79 29.77
C PRO A 3 11.04 31.63 29.49
N LYS A 4 11.77 31.31 30.56
CA LYS A 4 13.20 31.05 30.59
C LYS A 4 13.51 29.65 30.01
N ILE A 5 14.47 29.65 29.10
CA ILE A 5 15.09 28.40 28.55
C ILE A 5 16.14 27.93 29.58
N PHE A 6 16.05 26.68 30.02
CA PHE A 6 17.05 26.01 30.87
C PHE A 6 18.05 25.26 29.96
N PHE A 7 19.30 25.71 30.00
CA PHE A 7 20.43 24.92 29.49
C PHE A 7 20.96 24.00 30.59
N PHE A 8 21.02 22.69 30.33
CA PHE A 8 21.75 21.74 31.17
C PHE A 8 23.18 21.58 30.64
N ALA A 9 24.14 22.03 31.39
CA ALA A 9 25.57 21.82 31.18
C ALA A 9 25.96 20.52 31.90
N VAL A 10 26.46 19.50 31.17
CA VAL A 10 27.10 18.32 31.74
C VAL A 10 28.59 18.59 31.89
N ALA A 11 29.03 18.66 33.13
CA ALA A 11 30.45 18.78 33.49
C ALA A 11 31.10 17.39 33.46
N ALA A 12 32.09 17.18 32.60
CA ALA A 12 32.96 16.01 32.59
C ALA A 12 34.04 16.13 33.64
N SER A 13 34.06 15.24 34.65
CA SER A 13 35.09 15.12 35.65
C SER A 13 36.27 14.29 35.09
N LEU A 14 37.40 14.92 34.91
CA LEU A 14 38.70 14.30 34.61
C LEU A 14 39.33 13.78 35.94
N ILE A 15 39.41 12.46 36.07
CA ILE A 15 40.26 11.83 37.10
C ILE A 15 41.57 11.43 36.43
N ALA A 16 42.65 12.10 36.79
CA ALA A 16 43.99 11.77 36.39
C ALA A 16 44.55 10.65 37.31
N CYS A 17 44.84 9.47 36.74
CA CYS A 17 45.72 8.50 37.36
C CYS A 17 47.02 8.44 36.58
N SER A 18 48.10 8.90 37.25
CA SER A 18 49.47 8.78 36.82
C SER A 18 49.97 7.35 37.05
N GLY A 19 50.28 6.66 35.96
CA GLY A 19 50.97 5.36 35.99
C GLY A 19 51.91 5.28 34.79
N THR A 20 53.19 5.52 35.02
CA THR A 20 54.25 5.39 34.04
C THR A 20 54.54 3.93 33.73
N SER A 21 54.22 3.51 32.49
CA SER A 21 54.76 2.29 31.88
C SER A 21 55.11 2.57 30.42
N THR A 22 56.40 2.68 30.16
CA THR A 22 56.96 2.78 28.82
C THR A 22 56.79 1.43 28.10
N LYS A 23 55.82 1.34 27.16
CA LYS A 23 55.83 0.33 26.10
C LYS A 23 56.06 1.04 24.78
N GLU A 24 57.12 0.57 24.09
CA GLU A 24 57.46 0.98 22.72
C GLU A 24 56.20 0.92 21.81
N ALA A 25 55.92 2.05 21.14
CA ALA A 25 54.89 2.13 20.17
C ALA A 25 55.29 1.36 18.89
N ALA A 26 54.49 0.44 18.45
CA ALA A 26 54.64 -0.18 17.15
C ALA A 26 54.48 0.88 16.03
N PRO A 27 55.19 0.75 14.89
CA PRO A 27 55.13 1.72 13.83
C PRO A 27 53.69 1.82 13.27
N VAL A 28 53.18 3.06 13.26
CA VAL A 28 51.91 3.38 12.61
C VAL A 28 52.08 3.11 11.13
N ALA A 29 51.33 2.15 10.59
CA ALA A 29 51.25 1.93 9.15
C ALA A 29 50.78 3.22 8.49
N GLU A 30 51.52 3.74 7.53
CA GLU A 30 51.10 4.86 6.69
C GLU A 30 49.78 4.52 6.01
N MET A 31 48.74 5.31 6.30
CA MET A 31 47.46 5.18 5.58
C MET A 31 47.73 5.54 4.10
N PRO A 32 47.19 4.72 3.18
CA PRO A 32 47.31 5.03 1.76
C PRO A 32 46.72 6.43 1.50
N THR A 33 47.48 7.26 0.85
CA THR A 33 47.04 8.60 0.40
C THR A 33 45.88 8.37 -0.58
N ILE A 34 44.66 8.73 -0.15
CA ILE A 34 43.50 8.75 -1.05
C ILE A 34 43.75 9.87 -2.04
N GLU A 35 44.14 9.53 -3.26
CA GLU A 35 44.13 10.50 -4.38
C GLU A 35 42.74 11.09 -4.48
N LYS A 36 42.62 12.41 -4.28
CA LYS A 36 41.39 13.11 -4.53
C LYS A 36 41.00 12.87 -5.97
N PRO A 37 39.74 12.44 -6.25
CA PRO A 37 39.24 12.35 -7.61
C PRO A 37 39.45 13.69 -8.28
N ALA A 38 39.96 13.72 -9.52
CA ALA A 38 40.11 14.91 -10.30
C ALA A 38 38.82 15.72 -10.26
N GLU A 39 38.88 16.96 -9.78
CA GLU A 39 37.73 17.87 -9.82
C GLU A 39 37.37 18.07 -11.30
N ASN A 40 36.39 17.35 -11.79
CA ASN A 40 35.66 17.75 -12.99
C ASN A 40 34.97 19.06 -12.64
N LYS A 41 35.58 20.19 -13.01
CA LYS A 41 34.94 21.49 -12.98
C LYS A 41 33.82 21.52 -14.02
N THR A 42 32.72 20.86 -13.74
CA THR A 42 31.47 21.13 -14.42
C THR A 42 31.06 22.53 -14.02
N GLU A 43 31.13 23.47 -14.97
CA GLU A 43 30.59 24.81 -14.75
C GLU A 43 29.16 24.69 -14.28
N ILE A 44 28.87 25.19 -13.08
CA ILE A 44 27.51 25.21 -12.55
C ILE A 44 26.70 26.15 -13.45
N PRO A 45 25.61 25.65 -14.11
CA PRO A 45 24.79 26.49 -14.96
C PRO A 45 24.29 27.72 -14.23
N GLY A 46 24.33 28.89 -14.89
CA GLY A 46 23.89 30.15 -14.30
C GLY A 46 22.38 30.22 -14.00
N SER A 47 21.59 29.34 -14.62
CA SER A 47 20.16 29.22 -14.41
C SER A 47 19.75 27.76 -14.50
N TYR A 48 18.68 27.36 -13.78
CA TYR A 48 18.07 26.02 -13.91
C TYR A 48 17.60 25.75 -15.36
N LYS A 49 17.36 26.78 -16.16
CA LYS A 49 16.97 26.67 -17.57
C LYS A 49 18.12 26.21 -18.48
N ASP A 50 19.35 26.40 -18.02
CA ASP A 50 20.55 26.02 -18.77
C ASP A 50 21.00 24.58 -18.47
N ILE A 51 20.28 23.88 -17.56
CA ILE A 51 20.54 22.49 -17.24
C ILE A 51 19.95 21.62 -18.35
N SER A 52 20.81 20.94 -19.11
CA SER A 52 20.37 19.91 -20.04
C SER A 52 20.38 18.54 -19.36
N TYR A 53 19.26 17.84 -19.46
CA TYR A 53 19.15 16.48 -18.95
C TYR A 53 19.35 15.50 -20.11
N PRO A 54 20.07 14.39 -19.91
CA PRO A 54 20.13 13.34 -20.91
C PRO A 54 18.74 12.78 -21.20
N GLU A 55 18.54 12.25 -22.39
CA GLU A 55 17.29 11.55 -22.71
C GLU A 55 17.06 10.41 -21.71
N PHE A 56 15.87 10.39 -21.11
CA PHE A 56 15.50 9.34 -20.17
C PHE A 56 15.36 7.99 -20.93
N LYS A 57 16.26 7.05 -20.62
CA LYS A 57 16.24 5.69 -21.16
C LYS A 57 16.17 4.71 -20.01
N TYR A 58 15.04 4.06 -19.85
CA TYR A 58 14.83 3.06 -18.83
C TYR A 58 14.14 1.84 -19.42
N THR A 59 14.72 0.68 -19.19
CA THR A 59 14.12 -0.61 -19.52
C THR A 59 13.75 -1.31 -18.22
N ALA A 60 12.47 -1.56 -18.02
CA ALA A 60 12.01 -2.28 -16.84
C ALA A 60 12.57 -3.72 -16.85
N PRO A 61 12.94 -4.26 -15.68
CA PRO A 61 13.33 -5.66 -15.55
C PRO A 61 12.22 -6.58 -16.08
N PHE A 62 12.61 -7.67 -16.74
CA PHE A 62 11.65 -8.59 -17.36
C PHE A 62 11.36 -9.77 -16.44
N PRO A 63 10.10 -10.01 -16.02
CA PRO A 63 9.76 -11.01 -15.00
C PRO A 63 10.28 -12.41 -15.28
N ALA A 64 10.30 -12.84 -16.56
CA ALA A 64 10.74 -14.19 -16.93
C ALA A 64 12.21 -14.48 -16.59
N ASP A 65 13.08 -13.45 -16.52
CA ASP A 65 14.51 -13.61 -16.21
C ASP A 65 14.75 -14.01 -14.74
N TYR A 66 13.78 -13.74 -13.88
CA TYR A 66 13.83 -14.00 -12.44
C TYR A 66 12.96 -15.18 -12.01
N ARG A 67 12.11 -15.67 -12.92
CA ARG A 67 11.11 -16.69 -12.59
C ARG A 67 11.74 -18.07 -12.43
N VAL A 68 11.26 -18.78 -11.39
CA VAL A 68 11.61 -20.17 -11.08
C VAL A 68 10.34 -20.96 -10.87
N LYS A 69 10.22 -22.12 -11.53
CA LYS A 69 9.12 -23.06 -11.30
C LYS A 69 9.58 -24.19 -10.38
N ILE A 70 9.00 -24.28 -9.19
CA ILE A 70 9.24 -25.36 -8.22
C ILE A 70 8.35 -26.57 -8.56
N SER A 71 7.05 -26.32 -8.77
CA SER A 71 6.06 -27.32 -9.17
C SER A 71 4.95 -26.64 -10.02
N ASP A 72 3.92 -27.39 -10.39
CA ASP A 72 2.75 -26.79 -11.10
C ASP A 72 1.98 -25.79 -10.24
N SER A 73 2.13 -25.89 -8.94
CA SER A 73 1.43 -25.06 -7.96
C SER A 73 2.32 -23.99 -7.31
N ILE A 74 3.62 -24.07 -7.46
CA ILE A 74 4.58 -23.21 -6.78
C ILE A 74 5.52 -22.59 -7.80
N THR A 75 5.43 -21.27 -7.94
CA THR A 75 6.31 -20.46 -8.78
C THR A 75 6.98 -19.41 -7.88
N GLY A 76 8.16 -18.96 -8.26
CA GLY A 76 8.83 -17.88 -7.52
C GLY A 76 9.65 -16.97 -8.41
N TYR A 77 10.13 -15.91 -7.77
CA TYR A 77 11.01 -14.91 -8.34
C TYR A 77 12.24 -14.76 -7.45
N ILE A 78 13.41 -14.94 -8.00
CA ILE A 78 14.68 -14.98 -7.27
C ILE A 78 15.64 -13.96 -7.86
N GLN A 79 16.18 -13.09 -7.00
CA GLN A 79 17.24 -12.16 -7.35
C GLN A 79 18.35 -12.15 -6.31
N GLU A 80 19.57 -12.46 -6.72
CA GLU A 80 20.77 -12.31 -5.91
C GLU A 80 21.12 -10.82 -5.79
N ASP A 81 21.42 -10.38 -4.56
CA ASP A 81 21.91 -9.03 -4.24
C ASP A 81 22.84 -9.08 -3.03
N ARG A 82 24.14 -8.93 -3.28
CA ARG A 82 25.19 -9.01 -2.26
C ARG A 82 25.56 -7.67 -1.62
N THR A 83 24.74 -6.65 -1.84
CA THR A 83 25.02 -5.31 -1.31
C THR A 83 24.99 -5.26 0.21
N LEU A 84 24.09 -6.01 0.83
CA LEU A 84 23.96 -6.17 2.28
C LEU A 84 23.76 -7.66 2.62
N PRO A 85 24.25 -8.14 3.78
CA PRO A 85 24.09 -9.53 4.19
C PRO A 85 22.66 -9.82 4.70
N LEU A 86 21.65 -9.49 3.90
CA LEU A 86 20.23 -9.60 4.23
C LEU A 86 19.50 -10.47 3.22
N ILE A 87 18.44 -11.13 3.66
CA ILE A 87 17.47 -11.83 2.82
C ILE A 87 16.07 -11.30 3.11
N HIS A 88 15.37 -10.93 2.04
CA HIS A 88 13.95 -10.63 2.05
C HIS A 88 13.21 -11.76 1.34
N PHE A 89 12.32 -12.44 2.04
CA PHE A 89 11.57 -13.56 1.51
C PHE A 89 10.07 -13.39 1.77
N ASN A 90 9.27 -13.46 0.72
CA ASN A 90 7.82 -13.36 0.81
C ASN A 90 7.17 -14.57 0.15
N ILE A 91 6.20 -15.17 0.81
CA ILE A 91 5.37 -16.27 0.29
C ILE A 91 3.95 -15.75 0.17
N PHE A 92 3.43 -15.71 -1.04
CA PHE A 92 2.07 -15.31 -1.34
C PHE A 92 1.21 -16.54 -1.64
N PHE A 93 0.05 -16.59 -1.02
CA PHE A 93 -0.96 -17.63 -1.23
C PHE A 93 -2.10 -17.03 -2.04
N LYS A 94 -2.36 -17.58 -3.22
CA LYS A 94 -3.52 -17.24 -4.02
C LYS A 94 -4.74 -18.02 -3.54
N ASP A 95 -5.16 -17.77 -2.35
CA ASP A 95 -6.42 -18.31 -1.85
C ASP A 95 -7.29 -17.13 -1.41
N PRO A 96 -8.36 -16.82 -2.15
CA PRO A 96 -9.23 -15.74 -1.78
C PRO A 96 -9.89 -16.07 -0.44
N PHE A 97 -9.63 -15.19 0.49
CA PHE A 97 -10.14 -15.27 1.81
C PHE A 97 -11.45 -14.48 1.89
N VAL A 98 -12.56 -15.14 1.97
CA VAL A 98 -13.87 -14.51 2.11
C VAL A 98 -14.54 -15.07 3.35
N ALA A 99 -14.97 -14.17 4.23
CA ALA A 99 -15.82 -14.58 5.32
C ALA A 99 -17.07 -15.26 4.76
N ASP A 100 -17.25 -16.51 5.09
CA ASP A 100 -18.43 -17.31 4.69
C ASP A 100 -19.65 -16.99 5.57
N SER A 101 -19.40 -16.29 6.68
CA SER A 101 -20.44 -15.77 7.57
C SER A 101 -19.91 -14.58 8.37
N ILE A 102 -20.79 -13.71 8.85
CA ILE A 102 -20.45 -12.60 9.74
C ILE A 102 -19.70 -13.08 10.99
N SER A 103 -20.05 -14.27 11.51
CA SER A 103 -19.37 -14.84 12.69
C SER A 103 -17.91 -15.23 12.43
N ASN A 104 -17.51 -15.45 11.18
CA ASN A 104 -16.15 -15.81 10.81
C ASN A 104 -15.29 -14.59 10.46
N GLU A 105 -15.87 -13.44 10.17
CA GLU A 105 -15.12 -12.23 9.80
C GLU A 105 -14.17 -11.80 10.91
N ALA A 106 -14.63 -11.75 12.17
CA ALA A 106 -13.79 -11.44 13.31
C ALA A 106 -12.61 -12.42 13.47
N ALA A 107 -12.83 -13.71 13.19
CA ALA A 107 -11.76 -14.70 13.22
C ALA A 107 -10.71 -14.42 12.12
N TYR A 108 -11.15 -14.00 10.96
CA TYR A 108 -10.29 -13.65 9.84
C TYR A 108 -9.43 -12.42 10.10
N GLU A 109 -10.01 -11.39 10.67
CA GLU A 109 -9.26 -10.20 11.06
C GLU A 109 -8.18 -10.52 12.11
N LEU A 110 -8.51 -11.38 13.09
CA LEU A 110 -7.56 -11.78 14.13
C LEU A 110 -6.43 -12.69 13.64
N LEU A 111 -6.62 -13.46 12.56
CA LEU A 111 -5.61 -14.40 12.07
C LEU A 111 -4.26 -13.71 11.77
N SER A 112 -4.28 -12.53 11.15
CA SER A 112 -3.04 -11.82 10.79
C SER A 112 -2.18 -11.52 12.02
N SER A 113 -2.77 -11.05 13.11
CA SER A 113 -2.07 -10.78 14.36
C SER A 113 -1.71 -12.07 15.10
N MET A 114 -2.57 -13.08 15.07
CA MET A 114 -2.37 -14.32 15.79
C MET A 114 -1.26 -15.20 15.21
N PHE A 115 -0.99 -15.16 13.90
CA PHE A 115 0.19 -15.83 13.36
C PHE A 115 1.48 -15.29 13.95
N ARG A 116 1.55 -13.98 14.19
CA ARG A 116 2.77 -13.38 14.80
C ARG A 116 2.77 -13.50 16.32
N ARG A 117 1.63 -13.40 16.98
CA ARG A 117 1.50 -13.28 18.43
C ARG A 117 1.05 -14.55 19.15
N GLY A 118 0.58 -15.54 18.40
CA GLY A 118 -0.02 -16.75 18.97
C GLY A 118 0.95 -17.89 19.24
N GLY A 119 2.22 -17.76 18.83
CA GLY A 119 3.21 -18.83 18.94
C GLY A 119 2.93 -20.04 18.03
N SER A 120 3.73 -21.07 18.17
CA SER A 120 3.56 -22.35 17.47
C SER A 120 3.46 -23.51 18.46
N THR A 121 3.16 -24.71 17.96
CA THR A 121 3.14 -25.92 18.82
C THR A 121 4.50 -26.22 19.46
N LYS A 122 5.60 -25.63 18.97
CA LYS A 122 6.96 -25.82 19.49
C LYS A 122 7.45 -24.64 20.33
N LEU A 123 6.94 -23.43 20.10
CA LEU A 123 7.42 -22.23 20.75
C LEU A 123 6.25 -21.42 21.31
N SER A 124 6.37 -21.02 22.57
CA SER A 124 5.45 -20.04 23.14
C SER A 124 5.57 -18.68 22.45
N PRO A 125 4.56 -17.79 22.56
CA PRO A 125 4.63 -16.42 22.03
C PRO A 125 5.91 -15.67 22.44
N GLN A 126 6.28 -15.74 23.73
CA GLN A 126 7.49 -15.10 24.26
C GLN A 126 8.76 -15.70 23.65
N ALA A 127 8.88 -17.03 23.59
CA ALA A 127 10.05 -17.68 23.01
C ALA A 127 10.20 -17.39 21.52
N LEU A 128 9.08 -17.20 20.80
CA LEU A 128 9.08 -16.75 19.40
C LEU A 128 9.59 -15.31 19.28
N ASP A 129 9.11 -14.40 20.12
CA ASP A 129 9.56 -13.01 20.15
C ASP A 129 11.07 -12.94 20.50
N ASP A 130 11.50 -13.60 21.56
CA ASP A 130 12.91 -13.64 21.97
C ASP A 130 13.82 -14.20 20.86
N SER A 131 13.38 -15.24 20.15
CA SER A 131 14.14 -15.84 19.06
C SER A 131 14.33 -14.90 17.88
N LEU A 132 13.29 -14.14 17.52
CA LEU A 132 13.35 -13.17 16.43
C LEU A 132 14.16 -11.93 16.81
N GLU A 133 13.95 -11.41 18.02
CA GLU A 133 14.67 -10.22 18.52
C GLU A 133 16.17 -10.51 18.69
N PHE A 134 16.55 -11.69 19.14
CA PHE A 134 17.95 -12.06 19.32
C PHE A 134 18.78 -11.97 18.03
N VAL A 135 18.19 -12.25 16.87
CA VAL A 135 18.86 -12.17 15.57
C VAL A 135 18.38 -10.98 14.72
N ALA A 136 17.60 -10.06 15.32
CA ALA A 136 17.00 -8.92 14.65
C ALA A 136 16.23 -9.32 13.37
N ALA A 137 15.53 -10.46 13.40
CA ALA A 137 14.72 -10.93 12.29
C ALA A 137 13.27 -10.44 12.39
N SER A 138 12.64 -10.22 11.24
CA SER A 138 11.22 -9.95 11.11
C SER A 138 10.50 -11.15 10.52
N LEU A 139 9.41 -11.55 11.16
CA LEU A 139 8.47 -12.55 10.66
C LEU A 139 7.06 -12.00 10.81
N ALA A 140 6.32 -11.88 9.71
CA ALA A 140 4.97 -11.38 9.70
C ALA A 140 4.06 -12.21 8.79
N GLY A 141 2.79 -12.31 9.14
CA GLY A 141 1.74 -12.87 8.29
C GLY A 141 0.62 -11.87 8.12
N ALA A 142 0.07 -11.78 6.92
CA ALA A 142 -1.14 -11.01 6.66
C ALA A 142 -2.13 -11.87 5.87
N VAL A 143 -3.37 -11.84 6.31
CA VAL A 143 -4.48 -12.55 5.68
C VAL A 143 -5.37 -11.53 4.98
N GLY A 144 -5.54 -11.69 3.69
CA GLY A 144 -6.32 -10.75 2.88
C GLY A 144 -7.39 -11.44 2.05
N THR A 145 -8.30 -10.65 1.52
CA THR A 145 -9.44 -11.14 0.71
C THR A 145 -9.04 -11.78 -0.63
N PHE A 146 -7.80 -11.58 -1.08
CA PHE A 146 -7.31 -12.10 -2.37
C PHE A 146 -6.05 -12.91 -2.28
N GLN A 147 -5.20 -12.55 -1.36
CA GLN A 147 -3.93 -13.21 -1.11
C GLN A 147 -3.61 -13.09 0.37
N SER A 148 -3.05 -14.13 0.91
CA SER A 148 -2.35 -14.09 2.18
C SER A 148 -0.86 -14.01 1.89
N VAL A 149 -0.09 -13.43 2.80
CA VAL A 149 1.36 -13.30 2.65
C VAL A 149 2.06 -13.66 3.95
N ILE A 150 3.19 -14.36 3.83
CA ILE A 150 4.19 -14.54 4.89
C ILE A 150 5.42 -13.75 4.45
N GLY A 151 5.88 -12.82 5.27
CA GLY A 151 7.08 -12.04 5.04
C GLY A 151 8.17 -12.37 6.05
N ILE A 152 9.40 -12.55 5.57
CA ILE A 152 10.60 -12.77 6.36
C ILE A 152 11.64 -11.75 5.93
N GLU A 153 12.30 -11.15 6.91
CA GLU A 153 13.50 -10.34 6.71
C GLU A 153 14.50 -10.70 7.80
N CYS A 154 15.73 -11.08 7.42
CA CYS A 154 16.77 -11.48 8.37
C CYS A 154 18.16 -11.41 7.74
N MET A 155 19.20 -11.54 8.57
CA MET A 155 20.54 -11.72 8.05
C MET A 155 20.69 -13.07 7.33
N THR A 156 21.53 -13.10 6.31
CA THR A 156 21.80 -14.30 5.49
C THR A 156 22.15 -15.52 6.35
N LYS A 157 23.00 -15.34 7.37
CA LYS A 157 23.42 -16.44 8.27
C LYS A 157 22.28 -17.06 9.08
N ASP A 158 21.22 -16.31 9.35
CA ASP A 158 20.09 -16.72 10.19
C ASP A 158 18.91 -17.24 9.36
N PHE A 159 18.93 -17.05 8.03
CA PHE A 159 17.83 -17.39 7.15
C PHE A 159 17.33 -18.85 7.27
N PRO A 160 18.18 -19.89 7.31
CA PRO A 160 17.71 -21.27 7.44
C PRO A 160 16.91 -21.50 8.73
N ALA A 161 17.34 -20.90 9.85
CA ALA A 161 16.65 -21.00 11.14
C ALA A 161 15.31 -20.27 11.11
N ILE A 162 15.28 -19.04 10.58
CA ILE A 162 14.05 -18.24 10.49
C ILE A 162 13.06 -18.86 9.50
N LEU A 163 13.55 -19.44 8.41
CA LEU A 163 12.70 -20.16 7.45
C LEU A 163 12.02 -21.38 8.09
N SER A 164 12.74 -22.14 8.93
CA SER A 164 12.18 -23.25 9.71
C SER A 164 11.16 -22.74 10.74
N LEU A 165 11.47 -21.65 11.42
CA LEU A 165 10.56 -21.00 12.37
C LEU A 165 9.26 -20.55 11.72
N ALA A 166 9.34 -19.92 10.54
CA ALA A 166 8.17 -19.52 9.77
C ALA A 166 7.29 -20.72 9.44
N LYS A 167 7.87 -21.84 9.00
CA LYS A 167 7.11 -23.07 8.74
C LYS A 167 6.36 -23.54 9.99
N ASP A 168 7.01 -23.56 11.15
CA ASP A 168 6.37 -23.98 12.40
C ASP A 168 5.21 -23.06 12.80
N VAL A 169 5.39 -21.74 12.66
CA VAL A 169 4.34 -20.74 12.97
C VAL A 169 3.12 -20.86 12.06
N PHE A 170 3.32 -21.08 10.75
CA PHE A 170 2.22 -21.05 9.80
C PHE A 170 1.58 -22.43 9.55
N LEU A 171 2.34 -23.52 9.64
CA LEU A 171 1.80 -24.86 9.44
C LEU A 171 1.37 -25.54 10.76
N SER A 172 1.87 -25.08 11.90
CA SER A 172 1.57 -25.64 13.21
C SER A 172 1.35 -24.54 14.26
N PRO A 173 0.44 -23.57 14.00
CA PRO A 173 0.19 -22.49 14.95
C PRO A 173 -0.40 -23.03 16.26
N ALA A 174 -0.01 -22.44 17.39
CA ALA A 174 -0.61 -22.74 18.68
C ALA A 174 -1.81 -21.87 18.99
N PHE A 175 -1.74 -20.60 18.56
CA PHE A 175 -2.70 -19.56 18.91
C PHE A 175 -2.99 -19.52 20.40
N ASP A 176 -1.96 -19.18 21.19
CA ASP A 176 -2.04 -19.07 22.65
C ASP A 176 -3.28 -18.30 23.10
N GLU A 177 -4.02 -18.83 24.07
CA GLU A 177 -5.29 -18.26 24.52
C GLU A 177 -5.15 -16.89 25.15
N LYS A 178 -4.07 -16.64 25.90
CA LYS A 178 -3.83 -15.31 26.52
C LYS A 178 -3.51 -14.28 25.42
N ALA A 179 -2.71 -14.67 24.43
CA ALA A 179 -2.44 -13.83 23.29
C ALA A 179 -3.74 -13.52 22.51
N LEU A 180 -4.61 -14.52 22.32
CA LEU A 180 -5.89 -14.33 21.65
C LEU A 180 -6.78 -13.33 22.40
N GLU A 181 -6.90 -13.43 23.74
CA GLU A 181 -7.71 -12.48 24.51
C GLU A 181 -7.17 -11.04 24.41
N ILE A 182 -5.85 -10.86 24.36
CA ILE A 182 -5.23 -9.54 24.12
C ILE A 182 -5.60 -9.02 22.73
N GLN A 183 -5.50 -9.86 21.69
CA GLN A 183 -5.82 -9.43 20.32
C GLN A 183 -7.31 -9.12 20.15
N LYS A 184 -8.22 -9.90 20.77
CA LYS A 184 -9.65 -9.58 20.83
C LYS A 184 -9.92 -8.21 21.45
N ALA A 185 -9.31 -7.93 22.60
CA ALA A 185 -9.47 -6.64 23.28
C ALA A 185 -8.94 -5.49 22.40
N ASN A 186 -7.81 -5.66 21.74
CA ASN A 186 -7.24 -4.66 20.82
C ASN A 186 -8.16 -4.41 19.63
N ALA A 187 -8.68 -5.47 19.01
CA ALA A 187 -9.58 -5.38 17.86
C ALA A 187 -10.93 -4.73 18.24
N ALA A 188 -11.51 -5.12 19.38
CA ALA A 188 -12.73 -4.50 19.91
C ALA A 188 -12.54 -3.00 20.15
N LYS A 189 -11.43 -2.62 20.77
CA LYS A 189 -11.07 -1.21 20.98
C LYS A 189 -10.86 -0.46 19.66
N ALA A 190 -10.20 -1.04 18.70
CA ALA A 190 -10.03 -0.44 17.36
C ALA A 190 -11.38 -0.21 16.69
N TYR A 191 -12.31 -1.16 16.81
CA TYR A 191 -13.67 -0.99 16.31
C TYR A 191 -14.42 0.16 17.01
N GLU A 192 -14.33 0.28 18.33
CA GLU A 192 -14.95 1.39 19.07
C GLU A 192 -14.45 2.76 18.60
N HIS A 193 -13.16 2.88 18.29
CA HIS A 193 -12.51 4.12 17.84
C HIS A 193 -12.50 4.33 16.31
N ARG A 194 -13.16 3.46 15.53
CA ARG A 194 -13.12 3.49 14.05
C ARG A 194 -13.60 4.80 13.42
N PHE A 195 -14.43 5.54 14.14
CA PHE A 195 -15.02 6.82 13.72
C PHE A 195 -14.50 8.05 14.47
N ASP A 196 -13.39 7.92 15.20
CA ASP A 196 -12.77 9.07 15.87
C ASP A 196 -12.14 10.01 14.83
N ASN A 197 -11.56 9.45 13.77
CA ASN A 197 -10.92 10.23 12.71
C ASN A 197 -11.89 10.50 11.54
N PRO A 198 -12.09 11.78 11.14
CA PRO A 198 -12.93 12.14 9.99
C PRO A 198 -12.58 11.41 8.69
N SER A 199 -11.30 11.09 8.45
CA SER A 199 -10.89 10.32 7.26
C SER A 199 -11.41 8.87 7.30
N GLY A 200 -11.46 8.25 8.48
CA GLY A 200 -12.06 6.91 8.66
C GLY A 200 -13.57 6.94 8.40
N ILE A 201 -14.25 8.00 8.86
CA ILE A 201 -15.68 8.21 8.56
C ILE A 201 -15.89 8.40 7.06
N LEU A 202 -15.07 9.24 6.39
CA LEU A 202 -15.17 9.45 4.95
C LEU A 202 -15.00 8.15 4.16
N ALA A 203 -14.01 7.33 4.51
CA ALA A 203 -13.79 6.03 3.87
C ALA A 203 -14.98 5.07 4.05
N ALA A 204 -15.61 5.06 5.23
CA ALA A 204 -16.81 4.28 5.49
C ALA A 204 -18.03 4.81 4.73
N LEU A 205 -18.18 6.14 4.65
CA LEU A 205 -19.24 6.81 3.87
C LEU A 205 -19.07 6.54 2.37
N ASP A 206 -17.85 6.63 1.84
CA ASP A 206 -17.55 6.30 0.45
C ASP A 206 -17.90 4.84 0.12
N ARG A 207 -17.57 3.92 1.03
CA ARG A 207 -17.96 2.52 0.90
C ARG A 207 -19.48 2.37 0.85
N PHE A 208 -20.19 2.98 1.80
CA PHE A 208 -21.64 2.95 1.88
C PHE A 208 -22.31 3.54 0.62
N ALA A 209 -21.81 4.64 0.11
CA ALA A 209 -22.41 5.37 -1.01
C ALA A 209 -22.12 4.70 -2.37
N ASN A 210 -20.94 4.12 -2.54
CA ASN A 210 -20.46 3.62 -3.84
C ASN A 210 -20.60 2.12 -4.06
N TYR A 211 -20.75 1.29 -3.01
CA TYR A 211 -20.76 -0.17 -3.17
C TYR A 211 -22.08 -0.80 -2.74
N GLU A 212 -22.43 -1.93 -3.35
CA GLU A 212 -23.48 -2.82 -2.82
C GLU A 212 -22.94 -3.61 -1.62
N PRO A 213 -23.78 -4.00 -0.65
CA PRO A 213 -23.37 -4.87 0.45
C PRO A 213 -22.68 -6.13 -0.07
N ASN A 214 -21.50 -6.41 0.47
CA ASN A 214 -20.69 -7.56 0.05
C ASN A 214 -19.91 -8.09 1.25
N PRO A 215 -19.84 -9.42 1.48
CA PRO A 215 -19.06 -10.00 2.57
C PRO A 215 -17.60 -9.51 2.65
N ARG A 216 -17.01 -9.20 1.51
CA ARG A 216 -15.62 -8.69 1.42
C ARG A 216 -15.45 -7.26 1.96
N LEU A 217 -16.53 -6.56 2.23
CA LEU A 217 -16.57 -5.19 2.72
C LEU A 217 -17.09 -5.08 4.15
N TRP A 218 -17.40 -6.20 4.79
CA TRP A 218 -17.84 -6.21 6.19
C TRP A 218 -16.70 -5.85 7.13
N ASN A 219 -17.05 -5.35 8.31
CA ASN A 219 -16.14 -5.20 9.44
C ASN A 219 -16.74 -5.96 10.62
N ALA A 220 -15.92 -6.69 11.37
CA ALA A 220 -16.36 -7.34 12.59
C ALA A 220 -16.66 -6.31 13.68
N THR A 221 -17.67 -6.58 14.51
CA THR A 221 -18.01 -5.75 15.67
C THR A 221 -17.22 -6.17 16.92
N ALA A 222 -17.20 -5.30 17.94
CA ALA A 222 -16.57 -5.62 19.21
C ALA A 222 -17.10 -6.94 19.81
N ASP A 223 -18.42 -7.16 19.78
CA ASP A 223 -19.07 -8.38 20.28
C ASP A 223 -18.69 -9.63 19.50
N GLU A 224 -18.45 -9.51 18.20
CA GLU A 224 -18.04 -10.63 17.37
C GLU A 224 -16.60 -11.05 17.62
N PHE A 225 -15.71 -10.09 17.86
CA PHE A 225 -14.36 -10.40 18.30
C PHE A 225 -14.35 -11.22 19.60
N GLN A 226 -15.20 -10.89 20.57
CA GLN A 226 -15.28 -11.64 21.83
C GLN A 226 -15.71 -13.09 21.64
N LYS A 227 -16.47 -13.42 20.61
CA LYS A 227 -16.98 -14.78 20.31
C LYS A 227 -15.99 -15.66 19.60
N VAL A 228 -14.86 -15.13 19.10
CA VAL A 228 -13.87 -15.94 18.39
C VAL A 228 -13.20 -16.91 19.35
N SER A 229 -13.18 -18.19 18.99
CA SER A 229 -12.47 -19.22 19.75
C SER A 229 -11.14 -19.60 19.07
N ARG A 230 -10.22 -20.11 19.88
CA ARG A 230 -8.95 -20.67 19.39
C ARG A 230 -9.18 -21.78 18.34
N ASP A 231 -10.13 -22.67 18.61
CA ASP A 231 -10.45 -23.78 17.70
C ASP A 231 -10.97 -23.30 16.34
N ASN A 232 -11.75 -22.20 16.33
CA ASN A 232 -12.19 -21.59 15.08
C ASN A 232 -11.00 -21.05 14.29
N LEU A 233 -10.05 -20.34 14.93
CA LEU A 233 -8.84 -19.85 14.28
C LEU A 233 -7.98 -20.99 13.71
N LEU A 234 -7.77 -22.07 14.47
CA LEU A 234 -7.01 -23.25 14.03
C LEU A 234 -7.67 -23.90 12.82
N LYS A 235 -8.98 -24.08 12.84
CA LYS A 235 -9.74 -24.66 11.72
C LYS A 235 -9.59 -23.83 10.45
N ILE A 236 -9.70 -22.51 10.55
CA ILE A 236 -9.55 -21.60 9.41
C ILE A 236 -8.09 -21.63 8.90
N ALA A 237 -7.11 -21.50 9.77
CA ALA A 237 -5.70 -21.51 9.40
C ALA A 237 -5.32 -22.81 8.69
N THR A 238 -5.65 -23.96 9.26
CA THR A 238 -5.35 -25.28 8.67
C THR A 238 -6.04 -25.46 7.32
N GLY A 239 -7.28 -25.00 7.16
CA GLY A 239 -8.02 -25.13 5.91
C GLY A 239 -7.51 -24.23 4.79
N ARG A 240 -6.91 -23.09 5.10
CA ARG A 240 -6.60 -22.03 4.13
C ARG A 240 -5.13 -22.02 3.69
N PHE A 241 -4.18 -22.16 4.59
CA PHE A 241 -2.75 -22.16 4.21
C PHE A 241 -2.28 -23.46 3.56
N HIS A 242 -3.14 -24.47 3.53
CA HIS A 242 -2.82 -25.78 2.98
C HIS A 242 -3.34 -26.03 1.57
N SER A 243 -3.98 -25.06 0.92
CA SER A 243 -4.77 -25.33 -0.30
C SER A 243 -4.65 -24.31 -1.42
N GLY A 244 -3.56 -23.58 -1.55
CA GLY A 244 -3.48 -22.53 -2.56
C GLY A 244 -2.33 -22.62 -3.54
N ARG A 245 -2.40 -21.89 -4.66
CA ARG A 245 -1.24 -21.60 -5.49
C ARG A 245 -0.29 -20.69 -4.72
N ILE A 246 0.96 -21.11 -4.61
CA ILE A 246 2.01 -20.35 -3.97
C ILE A 246 2.82 -19.60 -5.02
N VAL A 247 3.03 -18.31 -4.78
CA VAL A 247 4.03 -17.52 -5.51
C VAL A 247 4.95 -16.91 -4.47
N PHE A 248 6.26 -17.15 -4.57
CA PHE A 248 7.22 -16.55 -3.65
C PHE A 248 8.09 -15.50 -4.34
N ALA A 249 8.67 -14.62 -3.55
CA ALA A 249 9.64 -13.62 -3.93
C ALA A 249 10.81 -13.66 -2.95
N VAL A 250 12.03 -13.81 -3.42
CA VAL A 250 13.23 -13.78 -2.59
C VAL A 250 14.31 -12.92 -3.25
N ALA A 251 14.90 -12.04 -2.46
CA ALA A 251 16.07 -11.26 -2.88
C ALA A 251 17.02 -11.08 -1.70
N GLY A 252 18.32 -11.03 -1.99
CA GLY A 252 19.33 -10.80 -0.97
C GLY A 252 20.67 -11.49 -1.24
N ASP A 253 21.49 -11.56 -0.18
CA ASP A 253 22.82 -12.13 -0.24
C ASP A 253 22.81 -13.65 -0.17
N PHE A 254 22.75 -14.28 -1.32
CA PHE A 254 22.82 -15.73 -1.49
C PHE A 254 23.32 -16.06 -2.91
N ASP A 255 23.74 -17.30 -3.12
CA ASP A 255 23.94 -17.88 -4.44
C ASP A 255 22.60 -18.38 -4.99
N ARG A 256 22.26 -17.99 -6.23
CA ARG A 256 20.94 -18.25 -6.84
C ARG A 256 20.61 -19.76 -6.89
N ASP A 257 21.54 -20.59 -7.34
CA ASP A 257 21.29 -22.03 -7.54
C ASP A 257 21.14 -22.74 -6.19
N SER A 258 21.94 -22.33 -5.21
CA SER A 258 21.86 -22.80 -3.83
C SER A 258 20.52 -22.43 -3.19
N MET A 259 20.06 -21.20 -3.37
CA MET A 259 18.75 -20.74 -2.88
C MET A 259 17.61 -21.50 -3.55
N GLU A 260 17.65 -21.67 -4.85
CA GLU A 260 16.63 -22.45 -5.56
C GLU A 260 16.56 -23.89 -5.05
N THR A 261 17.70 -24.53 -4.83
CA THR A 261 17.78 -25.89 -4.27
C THR A 261 17.19 -25.94 -2.87
N ALA A 262 17.53 -25.00 -2.00
CA ALA A 262 17.01 -24.93 -0.64
C ALA A 262 15.49 -24.72 -0.62
N LEU A 263 14.96 -23.85 -1.51
CA LEU A 263 13.53 -23.59 -1.59
C LEU A 263 12.76 -24.77 -2.19
N ARG A 264 13.36 -25.52 -3.14
CA ARG A 264 12.77 -26.78 -3.63
C ARG A 264 12.58 -27.79 -2.50
N GLU A 265 13.57 -27.92 -1.62
CA GLU A 265 13.47 -28.80 -0.46
C GLU A 265 12.45 -28.29 0.56
N TYR A 266 12.48 -26.99 0.88
CA TYR A 266 11.56 -26.34 1.82
C TYR A 266 10.10 -26.54 1.43
N PHE A 267 9.77 -26.35 0.15
CA PHE A 267 8.39 -26.44 -0.33
C PHE A 267 7.88 -27.87 -0.50
N LYS A 268 8.71 -28.92 -0.41
CA LYS A 268 8.22 -30.30 -0.38
C LYS A 268 7.30 -30.59 0.80
N GLU A 269 7.53 -29.91 1.91
CA GLU A 269 6.76 -30.09 3.13
C GLU A 269 5.50 -29.21 3.19
N TRP A 270 5.30 -28.33 2.18
CA TRP A 270 4.12 -27.48 2.14
C TRP A 270 2.98 -28.22 1.42
N PRO A 271 1.78 -28.23 2.03
CA PRO A 271 0.62 -28.85 1.40
C PRO A 271 0.29 -28.17 0.07
N SER A 272 0.15 -28.97 -0.99
CA SER A 272 -0.09 -28.49 -2.36
C SER A 272 -1.45 -28.87 -2.92
N ASN A 273 -2.42 -29.19 -2.07
CA ASN A 273 -3.76 -29.64 -2.50
C ASN A 273 -4.65 -28.49 -2.98
N PHE A 274 -4.70 -28.29 -4.28
CA PHE A 274 -5.48 -27.27 -5.02
C PHE A 274 -6.99 -27.55 -5.09
N GLN A 275 -7.64 -28.04 -4.07
CA GLN A 275 -9.06 -28.46 -4.21
C GLN A 275 -10.11 -27.40 -3.88
N ASN A 276 -9.76 -26.23 -3.35
CA ASN A 276 -10.78 -25.23 -3.00
C ASN A 276 -10.91 -24.13 -4.05
N LYS A 277 -11.87 -24.29 -4.92
CA LYS A 277 -12.42 -23.19 -5.74
C LYS A 277 -13.44 -22.41 -4.92
N THR A 278 -12.98 -21.62 -3.97
CA THR A 278 -13.88 -20.65 -3.31
C THR A 278 -14.17 -19.54 -4.32
N GLU A 279 -15.40 -19.44 -4.78
CA GLU A 279 -15.83 -18.31 -5.59
C GLU A 279 -15.87 -17.06 -4.73
N VAL A 280 -15.12 -16.05 -5.14
CA VAL A 280 -15.10 -14.74 -4.48
C VAL A 280 -16.30 -13.94 -5.01
N PRO A 281 -17.23 -13.51 -4.16
CA PRO A 281 -18.32 -12.66 -4.61
C PRO A 281 -17.76 -11.38 -5.28
N PRO A 282 -18.19 -11.06 -6.51
CA PRO A 282 -17.73 -9.84 -7.15
C PRO A 282 -18.24 -8.62 -6.40
N ILE A 283 -17.38 -7.60 -6.24
CA ILE A 283 -17.81 -6.31 -5.74
C ILE A 283 -18.62 -5.61 -6.84
N ARG A 284 -19.81 -5.15 -6.47
CA ARG A 284 -20.68 -4.36 -7.34
C ARG A 284 -20.72 -2.92 -6.87
N LEU A 285 -20.61 -2.01 -7.83
CA LEU A 285 -20.71 -0.57 -7.58
C LEU A 285 -22.16 -0.12 -7.69
N ARG A 286 -22.54 0.76 -6.76
CA ARG A 286 -23.76 1.57 -6.90
C ARG A 286 -23.39 2.80 -7.73
N ASN A 287 -24.26 3.16 -8.67
CA ASN A 287 -24.16 4.46 -9.36
C ASN A 287 -25.29 5.34 -8.83
N ARG A 288 -25.02 6.08 -7.78
CA ARG A 288 -25.99 6.95 -7.09
C ARG A 288 -25.48 8.37 -6.97
N PRO A 289 -25.48 9.15 -8.08
CA PRO A 289 -25.07 10.54 -8.02
C PRO A 289 -25.88 11.32 -6.97
N GLY A 290 -25.20 12.21 -6.28
CA GLY A 290 -25.80 13.03 -5.22
C GLY A 290 -24.82 13.28 -4.09
N ILE A 291 -25.23 14.09 -3.11
CA ILE A 291 -24.41 14.43 -1.94
C ILE A 291 -24.88 13.61 -0.73
N TYR A 292 -23.97 12.85 -0.16
CA TYR A 292 -24.14 12.08 1.06
C TYR A 292 -23.26 12.69 2.15
N LEU A 293 -23.83 12.96 3.31
CA LEU A 293 -23.15 13.70 4.36
C LEU A 293 -23.26 12.97 5.69
N VAL A 294 -22.13 12.84 6.39
CA VAL A 294 -22.11 12.51 7.80
C VAL A 294 -21.94 13.79 8.59
N ASP A 295 -22.94 14.08 9.46
CA ASP A 295 -22.93 15.27 10.32
C ASP A 295 -21.91 15.09 11.46
N LYS A 296 -20.88 15.92 11.42
CA LYS A 296 -19.84 15.96 12.46
C LYS A 296 -19.35 17.39 12.66
N ASP A 297 -19.32 17.85 13.91
CA ASP A 297 -18.80 19.18 14.24
C ASP A 297 -17.26 19.19 14.16
N ILE A 298 -16.77 19.64 13.01
CA ILE A 298 -15.34 19.77 12.67
C ILE A 298 -15.12 21.07 11.90
N SER A 299 -13.92 21.62 11.99
CA SER A 299 -13.55 22.87 11.31
C SER A 299 -13.14 22.67 9.85
N GLN A 300 -12.74 21.46 9.48
CA GLN A 300 -12.34 21.11 8.11
C GLN A 300 -13.18 19.94 7.61
N ALA A 301 -13.91 20.16 6.55
CA ALA A 301 -14.66 19.12 5.86
C ALA A 301 -13.72 18.21 5.06
N ASN A 302 -13.98 16.90 5.13
CA ASN A 302 -13.33 15.90 4.29
C ASN A 302 -14.30 15.50 3.20
N ILE A 303 -13.86 15.53 1.95
CA ILE A 303 -14.72 15.37 0.76
C ILE A 303 -14.09 14.36 -0.18
N SER A 304 -14.94 13.46 -0.70
CA SER A 304 -14.62 12.55 -1.81
C SER A 304 -15.74 12.66 -2.85
N MET A 305 -15.37 12.76 -4.11
CA MET A 305 -16.27 12.70 -5.26
C MET A 305 -15.86 11.48 -6.08
N SER A 306 -16.75 10.53 -6.28
CA SER A 306 -16.41 9.24 -6.88
C SER A 306 -17.39 8.85 -7.98
N ALA A 307 -16.89 8.24 -9.05
CA ALA A 307 -17.69 7.61 -10.09
C ALA A 307 -17.20 6.19 -10.36
N PRO A 308 -18.06 5.25 -10.80
CA PRO A 308 -17.64 3.92 -11.19
C PRO A 308 -16.54 3.94 -12.25
N PHE A 309 -15.48 3.15 -12.02
CA PHE A 309 -14.38 2.99 -12.94
C PHE A 309 -14.17 1.52 -13.31
N VAL A 310 -13.38 1.28 -14.33
CA VAL A 310 -13.20 -0.02 -14.98
C VAL A 310 -12.26 -0.93 -14.19
N LYS A 311 -12.50 -2.23 -14.29
CA LYS A 311 -11.55 -3.27 -13.92
C LYS A 311 -10.49 -3.43 -15.01
N ARG A 312 -9.24 -3.68 -14.64
CA ARG A 312 -8.16 -3.97 -15.59
C ARG A 312 -8.12 -5.45 -16.01
N PRO A 313 -7.61 -5.76 -17.24
CA PRO A 313 -7.23 -4.81 -18.28
C PRO A 313 -8.45 -4.18 -18.98
N HIS A 314 -8.36 -2.89 -19.28
CA HIS A 314 -9.41 -2.14 -20.00
C HIS A 314 -8.79 -1.02 -20.86
N PRO A 315 -9.31 -0.76 -22.06
CA PRO A 315 -8.74 0.28 -22.94
C PRO A 315 -8.81 1.69 -22.36
N ASP A 316 -9.80 2.01 -21.54
CA ASP A 316 -9.93 3.32 -20.90
C ASP A 316 -8.88 3.57 -19.80
N TYR A 317 -8.20 2.54 -19.28
CA TYR A 317 -7.34 2.71 -18.13
C TYR A 317 -6.21 3.73 -18.36
N TYR A 318 -5.42 3.55 -19.41
CA TYR A 318 -4.28 4.42 -19.67
C TYR A 318 -4.69 5.87 -20.02
N PRO A 319 -5.68 6.09 -20.88
CA PRO A 319 -6.21 7.45 -21.08
C PRO A 319 -6.76 8.09 -19.81
N ALA A 320 -7.45 7.32 -18.94
CA ALA A 320 -7.98 7.83 -17.69
C ALA A 320 -6.85 8.13 -16.68
N ALA A 321 -5.79 7.32 -16.62
CA ALA A 321 -4.63 7.59 -15.77
C ALA A 321 -3.93 8.90 -16.16
N VAL A 322 -3.73 9.15 -17.46
CA VAL A 322 -3.18 10.42 -17.96
C VAL A 322 -4.13 11.58 -17.65
N SER A 323 -5.45 11.38 -17.83
CA SER A 323 -6.47 12.40 -17.54
C SER A 323 -6.49 12.78 -16.07
N SER A 324 -6.44 11.75 -15.18
CA SER A 324 -6.37 11.94 -13.74
C SER A 324 -5.09 12.68 -13.35
N PHE A 325 -3.95 12.36 -13.96
CA PHE A 325 -2.69 13.05 -13.69
C PHE A 325 -2.79 14.55 -14.00
N ILE A 326 -3.34 14.91 -15.18
CA ILE A 326 -3.53 16.30 -15.59
C ILE A 326 -4.51 17.02 -14.66
N LEU A 327 -5.61 16.36 -14.29
CA LEU A 327 -6.67 16.96 -13.47
C LEU A 327 -6.19 17.25 -12.05
N GLY A 328 -5.66 16.24 -11.31
CA GLY A 328 -5.32 16.35 -9.89
C GLY A 328 -4.14 15.47 -9.43
N GLY A 329 -3.74 14.44 -10.22
CA GLY A 329 -2.71 13.48 -9.83
C GLY A 329 -1.28 13.98 -9.98
N GLY A 330 -1.05 15.03 -10.77
CA GLY A 330 0.27 15.62 -11.06
C GLY A 330 0.82 16.54 -9.97
N SER A 331 0.34 16.42 -8.72
CA SER A 331 0.74 17.29 -7.61
C SER A 331 0.60 18.77 -7.97
N PHE A 332 1.58 19.60 -7.65
CA PHE A 332 1.54 21.08 -7.87
C PHE A 332 1.33 21.51 -9.34
N SER A 333 1.64 20.66 -10.30
CA SER A 333 1.45 20.97 -11.72
C SER A 333 0.06 20.62 -12.25
N SER A 334 -0.80 19.99 -11.43
CA SER A 334 -2.16 19.62 -11.84
C SER A 334 -3.14 20.80 -11.74
N ARG A 335 -4.19 20.75 -12.56
CA ARG A 335 -5.17 21.85 -12.67
C ARG A 335 -5.90 22.12 -11.36
N LEU A 336 -6.37 21.06 -10.66
CA LEU A 336 -7.10 21.22 -9.41
C LEU A 336 -6.19 21.77 -8.31
N MET A 337 -4.94 21.30 -8.24
CA MET A 337 -3.99 21.81 -7.26
C MET A 337 -3.66 23.28 -7.50
N SER A 338 -3.45 23.68 -8.75
CA SER A 338 -3.25 25.09 -9.10
C SER A 338 -4.48 25.92 -8.76
N ARG A 339 -5.66 25.51 -9.25
CA ARG A 339 -6.88 26.31 -9.16
C ARG A 339 -7.45 26.40 -7.76
N VAL A 340 -7.52 25.29 -7.03
CA VAL A 340 -8.18 25.24 -5.71
C VAL A 340 -7.23 25.60 -4.57
N ARG A 341 -5.96 25.16 -4.67
CA ARG A 341 -4.97 25.42 -3.62
C ARG A 341 -4.14 26.67 -3.88
N SER A 342 -3.42 26.74 -5.02
CA SER A 342 -2.41 27.79 -5.21
C SER A 342 -3.03 29.15 -5.46
N ASP A 343 -4.06 29.22 -6.31
CA ASP A 343 -4.69 30.48 -6.72
C ASP A 343 -5.69 30.99 -5.67
N ASN A 344 -6.44 30.09 -5.02
CA ASN A 344 -7.55 30.44 -4.13
C ASN A 344 -7.33 30.06 -2.66
N GLY A 345 -6.32 29.27 -2.32
CA GLY A 345 -6.00 28.92 -0.92
C GLY A 345 -7.06 28.11 -0.18
N LEU A 346 -7.99 27.46 -0.91
CA LEU A 346 -9.15 26.80 -0.30
C LEU A 346 -8.84 25.43 0.29
N ALA A 347 -7.85 24.71 -0.23
CA ALA A 347 -7.49 23.38 0.24
C ALA A 347 -6.00 23.24 0.47
N TYR A 348 -5.60 22.50 1.52
CA TYR A 348 -4.20 22.12 1.70
C TYR A 348 -3.79 21.04 0.69
N SER A 349 -4.67 20.08 0.46
CA SER A 349 -4.46 19.03 -0.54
C SER A 349 -5.75 18.77 -1.31
N ILE A 350 -5.61 18.62 -2.62
CA ILE A 350 -6.65 18.16 -3.53
C ILE A 350 -5.98 17.29 -4.57
N TYR A 351 -6.58 16.14 -4.86
CA TYR A 351 -6.04 15.20 -5.85
C TYR A 351 -7.13 14.45 -6.59
N SER A 352 -6.77 13.88 -7.72
CA SER A 352 -7.62 12.91 -8.43
C SER A 352 -6.85 11.62 -8.71
N THR A 353 -7.56 10.50 -8.68
CA THR A 353 -7.03 9.16 -8.93
C THR A 353 -8.00 8.32 -9.74
N VAL A 354 -7.50 7.26 -10.35
CA VAL A 354 -8.31 6.15 -10.87
C VAL A 354 -7.77 4.85 -10.30
N ASP A 355 -8.66 3.96 -9.89
CA ASP A 355 -8.27 2.65 -9.40
C ASP A 355 -7.61 1.82 -10.50
N ASN A 356 -6.68 0.95 -10.11
CA ASN A 356 -5.92 0.12 -11.02
C ASN A 356 -6.12 -1.39 -10.76
N ASP A 357 -7.26 -1.77 -10.19
CA ASP A 357 -7.51 -3.15 -9.78
C ASP A 357 -7.71 -4.08 -10.99
N TYR A 358 -7.14 -5.29 -10.88
CA TYR A 358 -7.29 -6.40 -11.84
C TYR A 358 -8.39 -7.38 -11.45
N ARG A 359 -8.99 -7.21 -10.30
CA ARG A 359 -9.94 -8.14 -9.69
C ARG A 359 -11.37 -7.64 -9.73
N ASP A 360 -11.55 -6.35 -9.39
CA ASP A 360 -12.86 -5.71 -9.31
C ASP A 360 -12.90 -4.41 -10.09
N THR A 361 -14.11 -3.93 -10.33
CA THR A 361 -14.35 -2.56 -10.77
C THR A 361 -14.00 -1.61 -9.63
N GLY A 362 -13.36 -0.50 -9.98
CA GLY A 362 -12.89 0.50 -9.04
C GLY A 362 -13.62 1.84 -9.17
N LEU A 363 -13.03 2.88 -8.63
CA LEU A 363 -13.55 4.24 -8.66
C LEU A 363 -12.56 5.19 -9.35
N ALA A 364 -13.11 6.19 -10.03
CA ALA A 364 -12.43 7.43 -10.37
C ALA A 364 -12.80 8.45 -9.29
N THR A 365 -11.83 9.04 -8.63
CA THR A 365 -12.03 9.83 -7.41
C THR A 365 -11.35 11.19 -7.50
N ILE A 366 -12.03 12.23 -7.01
CA ILE A 366 -11.45 13.53 -6.64
C ILE A 366 -11.63 13.67 -5.13
N ALA A 367 -10.56 13.92 -4.38
CA ALA A 367 -10.64 14.08 -2.94
C ALA A 367 -9.92 15.34 -2.47
N LEU A 368 -10.48 15.97 -1.42
CA LEU A 368 -9.92 17.16 -0.82
C LEU A 368 -10.29 17.30 0.65
N GLN A 369 -9.50 18.11 1.36
CA GLN A 369 -9.82 18.61 2.68
C GLN A 369 -9.81 20.14 2.63
N THR A 370 -10.88 20.76 3.11
CA THR A 370 -11.05 22.21 3.06
C THR A 370 -11.79 22.73 4.30
N LYS A 371 -11.68 24.02 4.59
CA LYS A 371 -12.52 24.65 5.63
C LYS A 371 -13.98 24.50 5.29
N VAL A 372 -14.83 24.35 6.32
CA VAL A 372 -16.27 24.14 6.13
C VAL A 372 -16.93 25.26 5.33
N GLU A 373 -16.56 26.49 5.59
CA GLU A 373 -17.07 27.68 4.89
C GLU A 373 -16.65 27.77 3.40
N SER A 374 -15.59 27.07 3.04
CA SER A 374 -15.04 27.06 1.67
C SER A 374 -15.54 25.89 0.81
N VAL A 375 -16.33 24.97 1.36
CA VAL A 375 -16.76 23.75 0.66
C VAL A 375 -17.50 24.06 -0.64
N ALA A 376 -18.48 24.98 -0.61
CA ALA A 376 -19.30 25.31 -1.77
C ALA A 376 -18.43 25.92 -2.91
N GLU A 377 -17.52 26.81 -2.56
CA GLU A 377 -16.59 27.44 -3.50
C GLU A 377 -15.62 26.40 -4.09
N ALA A 378 -15.02 25.55 -3.27
CA ALA A 378 -14.11 24.51 -3.73
C ALA A 378 -14.78 23.52 -4.69
N LEU A 379 -16.00 23.08 -4.41
CA LEU A 379 -16.79 22.23 -5.30
C LEU A 379 -17.15 22.95 -6.60
N GLY A 380 -17.43 24.26 -6.55
CA GLY A 380 -17.64 25.10 -7.73
C GLY A 380 -16.42 25.13 -8.64
N LEU A 381 -15.24 25.40 -8.09
CA LEU A 381 -13.98 25.40 -8.84
C LEU A 381 -13.62 24.04 -9.45
N ILE A 382 -13.88 22.95 -8.73
CA ILE A 382 -13.71 21.58 -9.26
C ILE A 382 -14.62 21.37 -10.47
N ARG A 383 -15.88 21.82 -10.39
CA ARG A 383 -16.85 21.72 -11.49
C ARG A 383 -16.37 22.51 -12.69
N GLU A 384 -15.96 23.76 -12.51
CA GLU A 384 -15.45 24.62 -13.58
C GLU A 384 -14.25 23.99 -14.29
N GLU A 385 -13.25 23.54 -13.55
CA GLU A 385 -12.03 22.96 -14.13
C GLU A 385 -12.29 21.63 -14.85
N THR A 386 -13.12 20.75 -14.29
CA THR A 386 -13.48 19.50 -14.96
C THR A 386 -14.28 19.74 -16.23
N GLN A 387 -15.25 20.66 -16.22
CA GLN A 387 -16.02 21.01 -17.41
C GLN A 387 -15.15 21.67 -18.47
N LYS A 388 -14.22 22.55 -18.08
CA LYS A 388 -13.25 23.18 -18.97
C LYS A 388 -12.35 22.14 -19.63
N LEU A 389 -11.77 21.23 -18.85
CA LEU A 389 -10.92 20.16 -19.37
C LEU A 389 -11.70 19.18 -20.29
N ALA A 390 -12.96 18.88 -19.96
CA ALA A 390 -13.83 18.05 -20.80
C ALA A 390 -14.17 18.75 -22.14
N LYS A 391 -14.37 20.06 -22.13
CA LYS A 391 -14.74 20.84 -23.32
C LYS A 391 -13.54 21.16 -24.21
N GLU A 392 -12.48 21.69 -23.63
CA GLU A 392 -11.32 22.22 -24.35
C GLU A 392 -10.24 21.17 -24.59
N GLY A 393 -10.06 20.23 -23.64
CA GLY A 393 -8.97 19.27 -23.59
C GLY A 393 -7.73 19.81 -22.87
N PRO A 394 -6.69 19.01 -22.77
CA PRO A 394 -5.40 19.46 -22.28
C PRO A 394 -4.67 20.25 -23.36
N THR A 395 -3.77 21.14 -22.95
CA THR A 395 -2.75 21.67 -23.84
C THR A 395 -1.76 20.59 -24.22
N GLU A 396 -1.02 20.79 -25.31
CA GLU A 396 0.04 19.85 -25.72
C GLU A 396 1.10 19.69 -24.61
N ALA A 397 1.48 20.79 -23.97
CA ALA A 397 2.45 20.79 -22.88
C ALA A 397 1.96 19.97 -21.65
N GLU A 398 0.70 20.10 -21.24
CA GLU A 398 0.12 19.29 -20.16
C GLU A 398 0.10 17.81 -20.51
N LEU A 399 -0.27 17.47 -21.75
CA LEU A 399 -0.34 16.09 -22.20
C LEU A 399 1.06 15.44 -22.20
N GLU A 400 2.04 16.10 -22.80
CA GLU A 400 3.42 15.59 -22.86
C GLU A 400 4.07 15.53 -21.45
N GLN A 401 3.85 16.53 -20.61
CA GLN A 401 4.31 16.51 -19.22
C GLN A 401 3.70 15.33 -18.44
N ALA A 402 2.40 15.08 -18.59
CA ALA A 402 1.73 13.97 -17.89
C ALA A 402 2.28 12.62 -18.34
N LYS A 403 2.42 12.39 -19.65
CA LYS A 403 3.01 11.17 -20.20
C LYS A 403 4.43 10.96 -19.67
N LYS A 404 5.26 11.99 -19.79
CA LYS A 404 6.64 11.97 -19.33
C LYS A 404 6.74 11.63 -17.85
N ALA A 405 5.98 12.32 -17.00
CA ALA A 405 6.00 12.10 -15.56
C ALA A 405 5.54 10.68 -15.17
N LEU A 406 4.49 10.15 -15.80
CA LEU A 406 4.02 8.78 -15.57
C LEU A 406 5.06 7.74 -15.98
N ILE A 407 5.74 7.93 -17.12
CA ILE A 407 6.79 7.02 -17.60
C ILE A 407 8.05 7.13 -16.73
N GLU A 408 8.49 8.34 -16.39
CA GLU A 408 9.68 8.58 -15.57
C GLU A 408 9.48 8.18 -14.09
N SER A 409 8.24 7.98 -13.65
CA SER A 409 7.95 7.41 -12.33
C SER A 409 8.12 5.88 -12.27
N LEU A 410 8.16 5.20 -13.42
CA LEU A 410 8.21 3.74 -13.49
C LEU A 410 9.42 3.11 -12.76
N PRO A 411 10.66 3.66 -12.81
CA PRO A 411 11.79 3.10 -12.07
C PRO A 411 11.59 2.98 -10.56
N ARG A 412 10.74 3.83 -9.97
CA ARG A 412 10.44 3.78 -8.53
C ARG A 412 9.73 2.47 -8.11
N LEU A 413 9.13 1.76 -9.05
CA LEU A 413 8.53 0.44 -8.79
C LEU A 413 9.59 -0.65 -8.62
N PHE A 414 10.82 -0.38 -9.07
CA PHE A 414 11.96 -1.29 -9.12
C PHE A 414 13.14 -0.73 -8.31
N ASP A 415 12.84 -0.01 -7.23
CA ASP A 415 13.81 0.72 -6.40
C ASP A 415 14.78 -0.21 -5.64
N SER A 416 14.39 -1.47 -5.45
CA SER A 416 15.23 -2.50 -4.85
C SER A 416 14.95 -3.88 -5.44
N PRO A 417 15.93 -4.82 -5.38
CA PRO A 417 15.72 -6.21 -5.75
C PRO A 417 14.52 -6.86 -5.05
N ALA A 418 14.37 -6.62 -3.75
CA ALA A 418 13.26 -7.16 -2.95
C ALA A 418 11.90 -6.64 -3.44
N SER A 419 11.75 -5.32 -3.63
CA SER A 419 10.53 -4.70 -4.18
C SER A 419 10.21 -5.24 -5.57
N THR A 420 11.22 -5.41 -6.42
CA THR A 420 11.08 -5.94 -7.77
C THR A 420 10.53 -7.36 -7.77
N MET A 421 11.10 -8.26 -6.95
CA MET A 421 10.63 -9.65 -6.85
C MET A 421 9.19 -9.72 -6.31
N VAL A 422 8.87 -8.93 -5.30
CA VAL A 422 7.50 -8.81 -4.76
C VAL A 422 6.52 -8.28 -5.83
N LEU A 423 6.93 -7.31 -6.62
CA LEU A 423 6.13 -6.75 -7.71
C LEU A 423 5.80 -7.80 -8.77
N PHE A 424 6.77 -8.65 -9.14
CA PHE A 424 6.58 -9.73 -10.10
C PHE A 424 5.68 -10.84 -9.53
N ALA A 425 5.91 -11.25 -8.28
CA ALA A 425 5.08 -12.24 -7.62
C ALA A 425 3.61 -11.80 -7.53
N LYS A 426 3.35 -10.56 -7.13
CA LYS A 426 2.00 -9.98 -7.13
C LYS A 426 1.42 -9.86 -8.54
N GLY A 427 2.25 -9.53 -9.52
CA GLY A 427 1.85 -9.47 -10.93
C GLY A 427 1.37 -10.82 -11.44
N GLU A 428 2.05 -11.90 -11.11
CA GLU A 428 1.67 -13.27 -11.49
C GLU A 428 0.35 -13.69 -10.83
N LEU A 429 0.14 -13.37 -9.55
CA LEU A 429 -1.12 -13.65 -8.87
C LEU A 429 -2.31 -12.92 -9.52
N LEU A 430 -2.08 -11.74 -10.06
CA LEU A 430 -3.08 -10.93 -10.79
C LEU A 430 -3.21 -11.31 -12.26
N GLY A 431 -2.40 -12.25 -12.77
CA GLY A 431 -2.41 -12.65 -14.17
C GLY A 431 -1.86 -11.60 -15.14
N LYS A 432 -0.95 -10.72 -14.66
CA LYS A 432 -0.27 -9.76 -15.53
C LYS A 432 0.68 -10.48 -16.47
N LYS A 433 0.77 -9.99 -17.72
CA LYS A 433 1.74 -10.48 -18.71
C LYS A 433 3.15 -10.03 -18.30
N ASP A 434 4.17 -10.78 -18.73
CA ASP A 434 5.57 -10.38 -18.52
C ASP A 434 5.90 -9.04 -19.21
N SER A 435 5.24 -8.74 -20.34
CA SER A 435 5.36 -7.47 -21.06
C SER A 435 4.67 -6.27 -20.38
N HIS A 436 4.00 -6.48 -19.23
CA HIS A 436 3.13 -5.48 -18.60
C HIS A 436 3.74 -4.08 -18.47
N TYR A 437 5.00 -3.98 -18.06
CA TYR A 437 5.66 -2.68 -17.85
C TYR A 437 6.16 -2.06 -19.17
N ILE A 438 6.49 -2.87 -20.16
CA ILE A 438 6.79 -2.43 -21.53
C ILE A 438 5.50 -1.92 -22.19
N ASP A 439 4.42 -2.69 -22.07
CA ASP A 439 3.11 -2.31 -22.58
C ASP A 439 2.61 -1.02 -21.93
N TYR A 440 2.88 -0.82 -20.63
CA TYR A 440 2.52 0.42 -19.91
C TYR A 440 3.12 1.66 -20.60
N VAL A 441 4.42 1.65 -20.87
CA VAL A 441 5.10 2.78 -21.53
C VAL A 441 4.51 3.02 -22.94
N ASN A 442 4.30 1.96 -23.71
CA ASN A 442 3.74 2.05 -25.04
C ASN A 442 2.31 2.62 -25.04
N GLU A 443 1.46 2.18 -24.11
CA GLU A 443 0.07 2.61 -24.04
C GLU A 443 -0.05 4.06 -23.52
N ILE A 444 0.77 4.48 -22.55
CA ILE A 444 0.81 5.88 -22.11
C ILE A 444 1.20 6.80 -23.27
N ASN A 445 2.22 6.43 -24.06
CA ASN A 445 2.67 7.24 -25.21
C ASN A 445 1.59 7.42 -26.29
N LYS A 446 0.69 6.45 -26.48
CA LYS A 446 -0.40 6.50 -27.48
C LYS A 446 -1.57 7.41 -27.07
N VAL A 447 -1.63 7.83 -25.78
CA VAL A 447 -2.76 8.64 -25.31
C VAL A 447 -2.83 9.97 -26.03
N THR A 448 -4.02 10.34 -26.48
CA THR A 448 -4.30 11.58 -27.24
C THR A 448 -5.14 12.58 -26.42
N ALA A 449 -5.05 13.86 -26.76
CA ALA A 449 -5.87 14.91 -26.13
C ALA A 449 -7.39 14.63 -26.28
N LYS A 450 -7.81 14.01 -27.39
CA LYS A 450 -9.22 13.60 -27.59
C LYS A 450 -9.65 12.55 -26.56
N GLN A 451 -8.81 11.57 -26.28
CA GLN A 451 -9.10 10.55 -25.27
C GLN A 451 -9.15 11.16 -23.86
N VAL A 452 -8.24 12.09 -23.53
CA VAL A 452 -8.29 12.82 -22.25
C VAL A 452 -9.64 13.51 -22.07
N LYS A 453 -10.12 14.26 -23.06
CA LYS A 453 -11.47 14.90 -23.04
C LYS A 453 -12.57 13.87 -22.75
N GLN A 454 -12.55 12.73 -23.43
CA GLN A 454 -13.53 11.67 -23.27
C GLN A 454 -13.51 11.06 -21.87
N MET A 455 -12.32 10.84 -21.31
CA MET A 455 -12.19 10.26 -19.96
C MET A 455 -12.66 11.23 -18.87
N ILE A 456 -12.32 12.52 -18.99
CA ILE A 456 -12.81 13.53 -18.04
C ILE A 456 -14.33 13.63 -18.11
N ALA A 457 -14.93 13.72 -19.29
CA ALA A 457 -16.37 13.79 -19.45
C ALA A 457 -17.09 12.53 -18.92
N ARG A 458 -16.47 11.37 -19.01
CA ARG A 458 -17.05 10.09 -18.62
C ARG A 458 -16.89 9.77 -17.14
N TYR A 459 -15.70 9.97 -16.57
CA TYR A 459 -15.36 9.49 -15.24
C TYR A 459 -15.18 10.57 -14.18
N PHE A 460 -15.00 11.83 -14.59
CA PHE A 460 -14.80 12.95 -13.69
C PHE A 460 -15.85 14.07 -13.85
N ASN A 461 -17.02 13.74 -14.39
CA ASN A 461 -18.11 14.71 -14.48
C ASN A 461 -18.78 14.87 -13.09
N PRO A 462 -18.65 16.04 -12.43
CA PRO A 462 -19.20 16.27 -11.09
C PRO A 462 -20.71 16.04 -10.97
N ASP A 463 -21.46 16.22 -12.05
CA ASP A 463 -22.92 16.03 -12.06
C ASP A 463 -23.35 14.56 -12.01
N SER A 464 -22.43 13.64 -12.34
CA SER A 464 -22.66 12.20 -12.31
C SER A 464 -21.89 11.47 -11.22
N MET A 465 -21.14 12.20 -10.39
CA MET A 465 -20.38 11.63 -9.28
C MET A 465 -21.21 11.55 -8.00
N THR A 466 -20.91 10.55 -7.18
CA THR A 466 -21.31 10.46 -5.79
C THR A 466 -20.38 11.34 -4.97
N VAL A 467 -20.93 12.26 -4.17
CA VAL A 467 -20.16 13.17 -3.33
C VAL A 467 -20.36 12.77 -1.87
N SER A 468 -19.30 12.31 -1.21
CA SER A 468 -19.27 11.98 0.21
C SER A 468 -18.64 13.13 0.98
N ILE A 469 -19.30 13.61 2.04
CA ILE A 469 -18.82 14.72 2.87
C ILE A 469 -18.91 14.34 4.35
N VAL A 470 -17.85 14.60 5.09
CA VAL A 470 -17.87 14.63 6.55
C VAL A 470 -17.72 16.08 7.00
N GLY A 471 -18.71 16.60 7.69
CA GLY A 471 -18.74 18.01 8.15
C GLY A 471 -20.06 18.41 8.79
N PRO A 472 -20.16 19.63 9.37
CA PRO A 472 -21.36 20.09 10.06
C PRO A 472 -22.49 20.41 9.07
N ALA A 473 -23.56 19.62 9.09
CA ALA A 473 -24.69 19.70 8.16
C ALA A 473 -25.33 21.11 8.11
N GLU A 474 -25.50 21.75 9.27
CA GLU A 474 -26.09 23.09 9.36
C GLU A 474 -25.30 24.14 8.58
N LYS A 475 -23.96 24.06 8.58
CA LYS A 475 -23.08 25.01 7.88
C LYS A 475 -22.98 24.71 6.37
N LEU A 476 -23.38 23.51 5.95
CA LEU A 476 -23.28 23.05 4.56
C LEU A 476 -24.60 23.16 3.78
N LYS A 477 -25.62 23.79 4.33
CA LYS A 477 -26.93 24.00 3.66
C LYS A 477 -26.84 24.73 2.31
N ALA A 478 -25.83 25.54 2.11
CA ALA A 478 -25.57 26.21 0.83
C ALA A 478 -25.28 25.25 -0.34
N LEU A 479 -24.95 23.98 -0.05
CA LEU A 479 -24.76 22.93 -1.07
C LEU A 479 -26.09 22.49 -1.72
N GLY A 480 -27.24 22.91 -1.19
CA GLY A 480 -28.55 22.48 -1.66
C GLY A 480 -29.01 21.16 -1.03
N THR A 481 -29.54 20.26 -1.85
CA THR A 481 -30.08 18.99 -1.35
C THR A 481 -28.96 17.97 -1.12
N PHE A 482 -28.89 17.41 0.08
CA PHE A 482 -28.02 16.29 0.44
C PHE A 482 -28.74 15.31 1.37
N THR A 483 -28.24 14.09 1.40
CA THR A 483 -28.76 13.03 2.29
C THR A 483 -27.83 12.88 3.49
N VAL A 484 -28.34 13.11 4.70
CA VAL A 484 -27.58 12.85 5.93
C VAL A 484 -27.61 11.36 6.23
N ILE A 485 -26.42 10.77 6.40
CA ILE A 485 -26.23 9.36 6.72
C ILE A 485 -25.82 9.25 8.20
N PRO A 486 -26.59 8.54 9.04
CA PRO A 486 -26.20 8.28 10.43
C PRO A 486 -24.94 7.41 10.49
N LEU A 487 -24.04 7.70 11.45
CA LEU A 487 -22.79 6.94 11.66
C LEU A 487 -23.04 5.43 11.79
N ASP A 488 -24.09 5.03 12.51
CA ASP A 488 -24.44 3.61 12.72
C ASP A 488 -24.85 2.89 11.42
N SER A 489 -25.23 3.63 10.40
CA SER A 489 -25.57 3.08 9.07
C SER A 489 -24.32 2.71 8.26
N LEU A 490 -23.13 3.16 8.66
CA LEU A 490 -21.88 2.94 7.93
C LEU A 490 -21.26 1.56 8.14
N ASP A 491 -21.79 0.74 9.04
CA ASP A 491 -21.29 -0.63 9.28
C ASP A 491 -21.54 -1.60 8.12
N PHE A 492 -22.24 -1.17 7.11
CA PHE A 492 -22.33 -1.79 5.77
C PHE A 492 -22.82 -3.24 5.70
N ARG A 493 -23.59 -3.70 6.71
CA ARG A 493 -24.07 -5.10 6.82
C ARG A 493 -25.48 -5.34 6.28
N LYS A 494 -26.20 -4.26 5.88
CA LYS A 494 -27.60 -4.31 5.44
C LYS A 494 -27.80 -3.67 4.08
#